data_cf0ff3a21047a0429aa900cd26d22d40
#
_entry.id   cf0ff3a21047a0429aa900cd26d22d40
#
_cell.length_a   1.000
_cell.length_b   1.000
_cell.length_c   1.000
_cell.angle_alpha   90.00
_cell.angle_beta   90.00
_cell.angle_gamma   90.00
#
_symmetry.space_group_name_H-M   'P 1'
#
loop_
_entity.id
_entity.type
_entity.pdbx_description
1 polymer ?
#
loop_
_entity_poly.entity_id
_entity_poly.type
_entity_poly.pdbx_seq_one_letter_code
_entity_poly.pdbx_strand_id
1 'polypeptide(L)'
;MPRAVCNPLVFHISGDRSPSYLNGKYRVGRVLDDNLILEPYEALFLYFTGRIVPENAHYRSTIAILNAFITDRDDYDTFRIYFYLKSKGMLVRRDGRILMFGKKNDRKATHPLRVKGENSEITFEELAVTAPSLYSTMDDEGDITLFATARVDPVGETLYSWPGKESVYEAGGRFYLDPMPGSEWLGSIFADKILLTDMEARHILGQETGNRDASGAAAYSVYEDLVSRKLIVRTGFKYGANFRAYRKSMSEHAEYLIHVMAGTDQWYRVSRAVRLSHGVRKSMIFAGMREGKIEYVSISRILDFFSGE
;
A
#
# COMPACT_ATOMS: atom_id res chain seq x y z
N MET A 1 10.07 -5.10 -45.92
CA MET A 1 8.91 -4.65 -45.13
C MET A 1 9.41 -4.24 -43.76
N PRO A 2 8.93 -3.15 -43.20
CA PRO A 2 9.35 -2.70 -41.87
C PRO A 2 8.98 -3.71 -40.79
N ARG A 3 9.93 -4.03 -39.90
CA ARG A 3 9.79 -5.08 -38.90
C ARG A 3 9.93 -4.50 -37.48
N ALA A 4 9.30 -5.20 -36.55
CA ALA A 4 9.60 -5.04 -35.13
C ALA A 4 10.23 -6.33 -34.60
N VAL A 5 11.22 -6.20 -33.73
CA VAL A 5 12.00 -7.33 -33.19
C VAL A 5 11.97 -7.30 -31.70
N CYS A 6 11.55 -8.38 -31.08
CA CYS A 6 11.71 -8.66 -29.66
C CYS A 6 12.22 -10.10 -29.54
N ASN A 7 13.50 -10.25 -29.27
CA ASN A 7 14.17 -11.56 -29.27
C ASN A 7 13.45 -12.56 -28.35
N PRO A 8 13.13 -13.80 -28.84
CA PRO A 8 13.49 -14.35 -30.16
C PRO A 8 12.48 -14.10 -31.29
N LEU A 9 11.43 -13.31 -31.07
CA LEU A 9 10.34 -13.13 -32.02
C LEU A 9 10.53 -11.94 -32.96
N VAL A 10 10.08 -12.10 -34.20
CA VAL A 10 10.00 -11.06 -35.23
C VAL A 10 8.54 -10.82 -35.58
N PHE A 11 8.19 -9.56 -35.79
CA PHE A 11 6.84 -9.11 -36.09
C PHE A 11 6.80 -8.24 -37.35
N HIS A 12 5.72 -8.38 -38.10
CA HIS A 12 5.33 -7.42 -39.14
C HIS A 12 4.62 -6.23 -38.48
N ILE A 13 4.95 -5.02 -38.88
CA ILE A 13 4.23 -3.82 -38.51
C ILE A 13 2.95 -3.73 -39.32
N SER A 14 1.79 -3.58 -38.66
CA SER A 14 0.47 -3.58 -39.30
C SER A 14 0.18 -2.25 -40.01
N GLY A 15 -0.33 -2.32 -41.24
CA GLY A 15 -0.68 -1.16 -42.07
C GLY A 15 0.53 -0.36 -42.53
N ASP A 16 0.33 0.88 -42.95
CA ASP A 16 1.38 1.76 -43.53
C ASP A 16 2.24 2.47 -42.51
N ARG A 17 2.44 1.87 -41.33
CA ARG A 17 3.20 2.46 -40.20
C ARG A 17 4.69 2.13 -40.34
N SER A 18 5.51 3.13 -39.98
CA SER A 18 6.96 2.93 -39.90
C SER A 18 7.42 2.60 -38.48
N PRO A 19 8.60 1.98 -38.30
CA PRO A 19 9.24 1.83 -37.00
C PRO A 19 9.33 3.15 -36.20
N SER A 20 9.74 4.23 -36.88
CA SER A 20 9.86 5.58 -36.27
C SER A 20 8.51 6.14 -35.82
N TYR A 21 7.42 5.89 -36.56
CA TYR A 21 6.09 6.29 -36.14
C TYR A 21 5.66 5.57 -34.86
N LEU A 22 5.84 4.25 -34.74
CA LEU A 22 5.49 3.49 -33.56
C LEU A 22 6.33 3.91 -32.36
N ASN A 23 7.64 4.08 -32.54
CA ASN A 23 8.54 4.57 -31.51
C ASN A 23 8.11 5.94 -31.00
N GLY A 24 7.89 6.92 -31.86
CA GLY A 24 7.52 8.28 -31.49
C GLY A 24 6.15 8.34 -30.81
N LYS A 25 5.12 7.71 -31.42
CA LYS A 25 3.74 7.78 -30.96
C LYS A 25 3.51 7.06 -29.63
N TYR A 26 4.05 5.84 -29.50
CA TYR A 26 3.83 5.00 -28.33
C TYR A 26 4.98 5.05 -27.33
N ARG A 27 6.10 5.70 -27.72
CA ARG A 27 7.30 5.85 -26.88
C ARG A 27 7.79 4.48 -26.41
N VAL A 28 7.95 3.56 -27.35
CA VAL A 28 8.38 2.18 -27.16
C VAL A 28 9.58 1.86 -28.03
N GLY A 29 10.46 1.00 -27.55
CA GLY A 29 11.61 0.50 -28.27
C GLY A 29 12.60 1.55 -28.72
N ARG A 30 13.48 1.14 -29.63
CA ARG A 30 14.43 1.97 -30.36
C ARG A 30 14.49 1.56 -31.82
N VAL A 31 14.66 2.52 -32.70
CA VAL A 31 14.84 2.24 -34.14
C VAL A 31 16.32 1.98 -34.41
N LEU A 32 16.61 0.86 -35.04
CA LEU A 32 17.93 0.44 -35.45
C LEU A 32 17.84 -0.24 -36.82
N ASP A 33 18.59 0.22 -37.81
CA ASP A 33 18.63 -0.35 -39.17
C ASP A 33 17.21 -0.60 -39.76
N ASP A 34 16.36 0.43 -39.69
CA ASP A 34 14.94 0.39 -40.08
C ASP A 34 14.06 -0.65 -39.38
N ASN A 35 14.55 -1.25 -38.32
CA ASN A 35 13.75 -2.13 -37.46
C ASN A 35 13.42 -1.44 -36.11
N LEU A 36 12.26 -1.78 -35.53
CA LEU A 36 11.88 -1.38 -34.19
C LEU A 36 12.28 -2.47 -33.19
N ILE A 37 13.29 -2.23 -32.41
CA ILE A 37 13.76 -3.13 -31.34
C ILE A 37 12.94 -2.89 -30.08
N LEU A 38 12.27 -3.93 -29.57
CA LEU A 38 11.32 -3.85 -28.47
C LEU A 38 11.74 -4.71 -27.28
N GLU A 39 11.38 -4.26 -26.10
CA GLU A 39 11.35 -5.08 -24.89
C GLU A 39 10.05 -5.93 -24.85
N PRO A 40 10.02 -7.04 -24.09
CA PRO A 40 8.86 -7.94 -24.05
C PRO A 40 7.51 -7.26 -23.82
N TYR A 41 7.39 -6.40 -22.83
CA TYR A 41 6.13 -5.71 -22.54
C TYR A 41 5.73 -4.69 -23.62
N GLU A 42 6.69 -4.10 -24.29
CA GLU A 42 6.45 -3.21 -25.43
C GLU A 42 5.91 -3.98 -26.63
N ALA A 43 6.48 -5.15 -26.90
CA ALA A 43 6.00 -6.05 -27.97
C ALA A 43 4.57 -6.53 -27.68
N LEU A 44 4.30 -6.99 -26.46
CA LEU A 44 2.95 -7.39 -26.05
C LEU A 44 1.95 -6.22 -26.13
N PHE A 45 2.34 -5.01 -25.69
CA PHE A 45 1.48 -3.82 -25.80
C PHE A 45 1.12 -3.52 -27.27
N LEU A 46 2.09 -3.50 -28.16
CA LEU A 46 1.84 -3.25 -29.58
C LEU A 46 1.04 -4.38 -30.23
N TYR A 47 1.28 -5.64 -29.85
CA TYR A 47 0.52 -6.79 -30.33
C TYR A 47 -0.96 -6.69 -29.91
N PHE A 48 -1.25 -6.53 -28.63
CA PHE A 48 -2.63 -6.45 -28.12
C PHE A 48 -3.37 -5.18 -28.58
N THR A 49 -2.65 -4.15 -29.00
CA THR A 49 -3.26 -2.96 -29.62
C THR A 49 -3.33 -3.06 -31.16
N GLY A 50 -2.99 -4.21 -31.75
CA GLY A 50 -3.10 -4.47 -33.18
C GLY A 50 -2.12 -3.67 -34.05
N ARG A 51 -0.95 -3.34 -33.51
CA ARG A 51 0.08 -2.55 -34.20
C ARG A 51 1.15 -3.40 -34.84
N ILE A 52 1.37 -4.61 -34.33
CA ILE A 52 2.30 -5.60 -34.85
C ILE A 52 1.65 -6.98 -34.84
N VAL A 53 2.11 -7.87 -35.74
CA VAL A 53 1.64 -9.26 -35.84
C VAL A 53 2.87 -10.17 -35.93
N PRO A 54 2.97 -11.25 -35.13
CA PRO A 54 4.08 -12.20 -35.23
C PRO A 54 4.21 -12.79 -36.62
N GLU A 55 5.43 -12.86 -37.15
CA GLU A 55 5.72 -13.55 -38.44
C GLU A 55 5.36 -15.02 -38.32
N ASN A 56 5.77 -15.66 -37.23
CA ASN A 56 5.43 -17.06 -36.98
C ASN A 56 3.97 -17.18 -36.51
N ALA A 57 3.19 -17.94 -37.30
CA ALA A 57 1.76 -18.14 -37.04
C ALA A 57 1.44 -18.79 -35.70
N HIS A 58 2.36 -19.58 -35.13
CA HIS A 58 2.19 -20.17 -33.79
C HIS A 58 1.94 -19.12 -32.69
N TYR A 59 2.61 -17.97 -32.76
CA TYR A 59 2.50 -16.91 -31.77
C TYR A 59 1.37 -15.89 -32.05
N ARG A 60 0.46 -16.18 -32.97
CA ARG A 60 -0.70 -15.31 -33.25
C ARG A 60 -1.86 -15.48 -32.28
N SER A 61 -1.85 -16.51 -31.43
CA SER A 61 -2.83 -16.67 -30.37
C SER A 61 -2.38 -15.93 -29.09
N THR A 62 -3.37 -15.44 -28.33
CA THR A 62 -3.13 -14.75 -27.03
C THR A 62 -2.30 -15.61 -26.07
N ILE A 63 -2.62 -16.89 -25.97
CA ILE A 63 -1.93 -17.79 -25.02
C ILE A 63 -0.49 -18.02 -25.46
N ALA A 64 -0.24 -18.29 -26.75
CA ALA A 64 1.10 -18.56 -27.25
C ALA A 64 2.03 -17.34 -27.10
N ILE A 65 1.53 -16.13 -27.39
CA ILE A 65 2.35 -14.91 -27.28
C ILE A 65 2.62 -14.54 -25.79
N LEU A 66 1.65 -14.73 -24.91
CA LEU A 66 1.86 -14.52 -23.47
C LEU A 66 2.91 -15.50 -22.95
N ASN A 67 2.80 -16.79 -23.23
CA ASN A 67 3.76 -17.81 -22.82
C ASN A 67 5.18 -17.58 -23.37
N ALA A 68 5.32 -16.84 -24.47
CA ALA A 68 6.63 -16.50 -25.03
C ALA A 68 7.38 -15.43 -24.22
N PHE A 69 6.65 -14.58 -23.47
CA PHE A 69 7.23 -13.41 -22.83
C PHE A 69 6.95 -13.26 -21.34
N ILE A 70 5.91 -13.92 -20.85
CA ILE A 70 5.49 -13.85 -19.42
C ILE A 70 5.94 -15.14 -18.73
N THR A 71 6.66 -14.99 -17.63
CA THR A 71 7.31 -16.10 -16.93
C THR A 71 6.47 -16.70 -15.81
N ASP A 72 5.73 -15.86 -15.10
CA ASP A 72 4.95 -16.23 -13.92
C ASP A 72 3.79 -15.24 -13.70
N ARG A 73 3.02 -15.45 -12.64
CA ARG A 73 1.88 -14.60 -12.29
C ARG A 73 2.29 -13.16 -11.95
N ASP A 74 3.36 -12.97 -11.20
CA ASP A 74 3.82 -11.62 -10.82
C ASP A 74 4.26 -10.83 -12.06
N ASP A 75 4.88 -11.51 -13.02
CA ASP A 75 5.27 -10.95 -14.31
C ASP A 75 4.03 -10.57 -15.14
N TYR A 76 2.99 -11.41 -15.12
CA TYR A 76 1.70 -11.11 -15.76
C TYR A 76 1.02 -9.90 -15.13
N ASP A 77 0.94 -9.82 -13.81
CA ASP A 77 0.35 -8.69 -13.09
C ASP A 77 1.10 -7.40 -13.41
N THR A 78 2.44 -7.47 -13.44
CA THR A 78 3.30 -6.34 -13.82
C THR A 78 3.04 -5.90 -15.26
N PHE A 79 2.92 -6.85 -16.20
CA PHE A 79 2.57 -6.55 -17.59
C PHE A 79 1.18 -5.89 -17.70
N ARG A 80 0.17 -6.39 -16.99
CA ARG A 80 -1.18 -5.84 -17.02
C ARG A 80 -1.22 -4.39 -16.52
N ILE A 81 -0.48 -4.08 -15.46
CA ILE A 81 -0.32 -2.71 -14.94
C ILE A 81 0.44 -1.84 -15.95
N TYR A 82 1.53 -2.36 -16.52
CA TYR A 82 2.24 -1.68 -17.61
C TYR A 82 1.30 -1.34 -18.77
N PHE A 83 0.52 -2.32 -19.23
CA PHE A 83 -0.45 -2.15 -20.33
C PHE A 83 -1.51 -1.09 -19.98
N TYR A 84 -2.04 -1.12 -18.77
CA TYR A 84 -3.02 -0.14 -18.30
C TYR A 84 -2.45 1.29 -18.33
N LEU A 85 -1.28 1.51 -17.77
CA LEU A 85 -0.62 2.82 -17.76
C LEU A 85 -0.29 3.32 -19.18
N LYS A 86 0.22 2.45 -20.04
CA LYS A 86 0.49 2.75 -21.46
C LYS A 86 -0.78 3.14 -22.20
N SER A 87 -1.89 2.43 -21.96
CA SER A 87 -3.20 2.73 -22.56
C SER A 87 -3.73 4.11 -22.16
N LYS A 88 -3.35 4.62 -20.98
CA LYS A 88 -3.63 5.99 -20.53
C LYS A 88 -2.63 7.03 -21.06
N GLY A 89 -1.71 6.62 -21.93
CA GLY A 89 -0.73 7.50 -22.57
C GLY A 89 0.49 7.85 -21.71
N MET A 90 0.69 7.17 -20.59
CA MET A 90 1.85 7.37 -19.73
C MET A 90 3.14 6.89 -20.40
N LEU A 91 4.25 7.51 -20.05
CA LEU A 91 5.56 6.97 -20.35
C LEU A 91 5.88 5.90 -19.29
N VAL A 92 6.03 4.65 -19.71
CA VAL A 92 6.32 3.55 -18.79
C VAL A 92 7.49 2.73 -19.32
N ARG A 93 8.40 2.38 -18.43
CA ARG A 93 9.51 1.46 -18.67
C ARG A 93 9.56 0.42 -17.56
N ARG A 94 10.01 -0.78 -17.88
CA ARG A 94 10.29 -1.82 -16.90
C ARG A 94 11.73 -1.70 -16.40
N ASP A 95 11.91 -1.84 -15.09
CA ASP A 95 13.22 -1.96 -14.43
C ASP A 95 13.10 -3.13 -13.42
N GLY A 96 13.45 -4.33 -13.85
CA GLY A 96 13.21 -5.54 -13.09
C GLY A 96 11.72 -5.76 -12.79
N ARG A 97 11.36 -5.76 -11.50
CA ARG A 97 9.96 -5.86 -11.02
C ARG A 97 9.32 -4.50 -10.71
N ILE A 98 10.03 -3.41 -10.99
CA ILE A 98 9.52 -2.04 -10.78
C ILE A 98 9.17 -1.46 -12.13
N LEU A 99 8.04 -0.77 -12.21
CA LEU A 99 7.71 0.05 -13.36
C LEU A 99 8.16 1.48 -13.08
N MET A 100 8.99 2.01 -13.96
CA MET A 100 9.28 3.44 -13.97
C MET A 100 8.29 4.14 -14.87
N PHE A 101 7.58 5.14 -14.38
CA PHE A 101 6.62 5.88 -15.18
C PHE A 101 6.85 7.39 -15.12
N GLY A 102 6.29 8.09 -16.09
CA GLY A 102 6.20 9.53 -16.19
C GLY A 102 4.87 9.94 -16.79
N LYS A 103 4.46 11.19 -16.61
CA LYS A 103 3.26 11.75 -17.23
C LYS A 103 3.40 11.75 -18.76
N LYS A 104 2.28 11.95 -19.46
CA LYS A 104 2.20 11.93 -20.92
C LYS A 104 3.25 12.84 -21.60
N ASN A 105 3.53 14.00 -21.03
CA ASN A 105 4.46 14.98 -21.57
C ASN A 105 5.88 14.90 -21.02
N ASP A 106 6.15 14.01 -20.08
CA ASP A 106 7.48 13.84 -19.50
C ASP A 106 8.46 13.27 -20.52
N ARG A 107 9.69 13.74 -20.48
CA ARG A 107 10.77 13.22 -21.33
C ARG A 107 11.36 11.90 -20.79
N LYS A 108 11.24 11.67 -19.49
CA LYS A 108 11.78 10.48 -18.80
C LYS A 108 10.74 9.89 -17.84
N ALA A 109 10.75 8.58 -17.72
CA ALA A 109 10.03 7.87 -16.67
C ALA A 109 10.90 7.87 -15.40
N THR A 110 10.49 8.61 -14.39
CA THR A 110 11.31 8.86 -13.18
C THR A 110 10.64 8.43 -11.88
N HIS A 111 9.34 8.10 -11.92
CA HIS A 111 8.60 7.72 -10.73
C HIS A 111 8.53 6.20 -10.62
N PRO A 112 9.07 5.60 -9.55
CA PRO A 112 8.96 4.16 -9.34
C PRO A 112 7.55 3.78 -8.92
N LEU A 113 7.00 2.75 -9.53
CA LEU A 113 5.76 2.08 -9.17
C LEU A 113 6.07 0.61 -8.87
N ARG A 114 5.87 0.21 -7.63
CA ARG A 114 6.07 -1.15 -7.17
C ARG A 114 4.80 -1.95 -7.41
N VAL A 115 4.94 -3.09 -8.04
CA VAL A 115 3.81 -4.01 -8.26
C VAL A 115 3.80 -5.04 -7.14
N LYS A 116 2.63 -5.22 -6.55
CA LYS A 116 2.33 -6.27 -5.56
C LYS A 116 1.14 -7.07 -6.04
N GLY A 117 1.29 -8.37 -6.18
CA GLY A 117 0.15 -9.26 -6.35
C GLY A 117 -0.74 -9.23 -5.11
N GLU A 118 -1.99 -9.57 -5.25
CA GLU A 118 -2.98 -9.57 -4.15
C GLU A 118 -2.49 -10.36 -2.92
N ASN A 119 -1.89 -11.52 -3.14
CA ASN A 119 -1.39 -12.41 -2.09
C ASN A 119 0.11 -12.27 -1.82
N SER A 120 0.76 -11.23 -2.37
CA SER A 120 2.18 -10.99 -2.11
C SER A 120 2.42 -10.61 -0.66
N GLU A 121 3.54 -11.05 -0.14
CA GLU A 121 4.01 -10.67 1.19
C GLU A 121 4.53 -9.23 1.20
N ILE A 122 4.32 -8.57 2.34
CA ILE A 122 4.83 -7.23 2.64
C ILE A 122 5.25 -7.16 4.10
N THR A 123 6.36 -6.52 4.37
CA THR A 123 6.83 -6.24 5.73
C THR A 123 6.75 -4.75 6.03
N PHE A 124 6.71 -4.41 7.33
CA PHE A 124 6.81 -3.00 7.73
C PHE A 124 8.15 -2.39 7.29
N GLU A 125 9.24 -3.15 7.37
CA GLU A 125 10.56 -2.73 6.90
C GLU A 125 10.53 -2.30 5.42
N GLU A 126 9.91 -3.10 4.54
CA GLU A 126 9.77 -2.75 3.13
C GLU A 126 8.99 -1.44 2.95
N LEU A 127 7.86 -1.28 3.65
CA LEU A 127 7.06 -0.04 3.59
C LEU A 127 7.85 1.17 4.07
N ALA A 128 8.56 1.05 5.20
CA ALA A 128 9.32 2.14 5.80
C ALA A 128 10.53 2.55 4.95
N VAL A 129 11.26 1.59 4.39
CA VAL A 129 12.43 1.87 3.53
C VAL A 129 12.00 2.50 2.21
N THR A 130 10.89 2.04 1.63
CA THR A 130 10.47 2.51 0.30
C THR A 130 9.66 3.79 0.32
N ALA A 131 9.07 4.18 1.46
CA ALA A 131 8.29 5.41 1.56
C ALA A 131 9.16 6.68 1.46
N PRO A 132 8.73 7.70 0.69
CA PRO A 132 7.50 7.78 -0.10
C PRO A 132 7.60 6.98 -1.40
N SER A 133 6.56 6.22 -1.74
CA SER A 133 6.54 5.39 -2.95
C SER A 133 5.11 5.18 -3.45
N LEU A 134 4.99 4.68 -4.67
CA LEU A 134 3.73 4.24 -5.24
C LEU A 134 3.72 2.70 -5.35
N TYR A 135 2.56 2.13 -5.05
CA TYR A 135 2.28 0.71 -5.22
C TYR A 135 1.08 0.52 -6.14
N SER A 136 1.07 -0.56 -6.86
CA SER A 136 -0.07 -0.99 -7.67
C SER A 136 -0.36 -2.46 -7.40
N THR A 137 -1.63 -2.80 -7.37
CA THR A 137 -2.10 -4.18 -7.24
C THR A 137 -3.14 -4.44 -8.30
N MET A 138 -3.09 -5.62 -8.88
CA MET A 138 -4.18 -6.19 -9.67
C MET A 138 -4.79 -7.34 -8.86
N ASP A 139 -6.11 -7.37 -8.73
CA ASP A 139 -6.84 -8.48 -8.12
C ASP A 139 -7.13 -9.60 -9.14
N ASP A 140 -7.73 -10.69 -8.68
CA ASP A 140 -8.04 -11.86 -9.53
C ASP A 140 -9.04 -11.57 -10.65
N GLU A 141 -9.82 -10.50 -10.53
CA GLU A 141 -10.77 -10.05 -11.56
C GLU A 141 -10.10 -9.11 -12.58
N GLY A 142 -8.86 -8.70 -12.32
CA GLY A 142 -8.05 -7.83 -13.19
C GLY A 142 -8.23 -6.34 -12.90
N ASP A 143 -8.88 -5.98 -11.79
CA ASP A 143 -9.04 -4.59 -11.37
C ASP A 143 -7.73 -4.06 -10.77
N ILE A 144 -7.31 -2.90 -11.26
CA ILE A 144 -6.06 -2.26 -10.84
C ILE A 144 -6.34 -1.17 -9.82
N THR A 145 -5.67 -1.26 -8.68
CA THR A 145 -5.69 -0.24 -7.63
C THR A 145 -4.29 0.34 -7.41
N LEU A 146 -4.23 1.66 -7.25
CA LEU A 146 -3.01 2.40 -6.98
C LEU A 146 -3.02 2.94 -5.54
N PHE A 147 -1.85 2.88 -4.89
CA PHE A 147 -1.65 3.36 -3.53
C PHE A 147 -0.44 4.28 -3.46
N ALA A 148 -0.54 5.32 -2.62
CA ALA A 148 0.60 6.16 -2.24
C ALA A 148 0.98 5.87 -0.79
N THR A 149 2.27 5.79 -0.52
CA THR A 149 2.82 5.68 0.82
C THR A 149 3.58 6.95 1.19
N ALA A 150 3.53 7.33 2.47
CA ALA A 150 4.34 8.42 3.00
C ALA A 150 4.77 8.11 4.44
N ARG A 151 5.99 8.51 4.82
CA ARG A 151 6.36 8.52 6.23
C ARG A 151 5.57 9.61 6.95
N VAL A 152 5.05 9.30 8.12
CA VAL A 152 4.25 10.23 8.92
C VAL A 152 4.71 10.21 10.36
N ASP A 153 4.48 11.30 11.05
CA ASP A 153 4.78 11.45 12.46
C ASP A 153 3.51 11.89 13.21
N PRO A 154 2.66 10.94 13.63
CA PRO A 154 1.41 11.26 14.29
C PRO A 154 1.67 11.83 15.68
N VAL A 155 1.23 13.06 15.93
CA VAL A 155 1.37 13.77 17.21
C VAL A 155 0.03 14.35 17.62
N GLY A 156 -0.29 14.23 18.90
CA GLY A 156 -1.47 14.80 19.55
C GLY A 156 -1.15 16.00 20.45
N GLU A 157 -2.19 16.51 21.10
CA GLU A 157 -2.14 17.67 21.97
C GLU A 157 -2.65 17.36 23.40
N THR A 158 -2.93 16.08 23.67
CA THR A 158 -3.55 15.67 24.93
C THR A 158 -2.56 15.76 26.10
N LEU A 159 -2.98 16.40 27.17
CA LEU A 159 -2.26 16.38 28.43
C LEU A 159 -2.88 15.29 29.31
N TYR A 160 -2.19 14.17 29.43
CA TYR A 160 -2.64 13.08 30.27
C TYR A 160 -2.39 13.35 31.74
N SER A 161 -3.38 12.99 32.55
CA SER A 161 -3.21 12.81 34.01
C SER A 161 -3.58 11.36 34.29
N TRP A 162 -2.60 10.46 34.20
CA TRP A 162 -2.81 9.05 34.49
C TRP A 162 -3.06 8.83 35.99
N PRO A 163 -4.05 7.99 36.36
CA PRO A 163 -4.28 7.62 37.76
C PRO A 163 -3.15 6.76 38.29
N GLY A 164 -2.96 6.77 39.57
CA GLY A 164 -2.03 5.85 40.24
C GLY A 164 -2.55 4.40 40.18
N LYS A 165 -1.64 3.44 40.20
CA LYS A 165 -1.96 2.01 40.19
C LYS A 165 -2.87 1.56 41.33
N GLU A 166 -2.81 2.25 42.48
CA GLU A 166 -3.63 2.01 43.65
C GLU A 166 -5.10 2.31 43.43
N SER A 167 -5.44 3.06 42.39
CA SER A 167 -6.83 3.40 42.02
C SER A 167 -7.48 2.35 41.16
N VAL A 168 -6.74 1.30 40.74
CA VAL A 168 -7.23 0.28 39.82
C VAL A 168 -7.82 -0.90 40.58
N TYR A 169 -9.05 -1.24 40.27
CA TYR A 169 -9.76 -2.42 40.81
C TYR A 169 -9.79 -3.53 39.73
N GLU A 170 -9.62 -4.75 40.19
CA GLU A 170 -9.79 -5.92 39.31
C GLU A 170 -11.05 -6.71 39.70
N ALA A 171 -11.90 -7.01 38.72
CA ALA A 171 -13.06 -7.85 38.90
C ALA A 171 -13.39 -8.58 37.59
N GLY A 172 -13.64 -9.90 37.67
CA GLY A 172 -13.99 -10.71 36.51
C GLY A 172 -12.94 -10.73 35.42
N GLY A 173 -11.66 -10.58 35.77
CA GLY A 173 -10.54 -10.50 34.81
C GLY A 173 -10.51 -9.20 34.00
N ARG A 174 -11.15 -8.14 34.52
CA ARG A 174 -11.20 -6.81 33.95
C ARG A 174 -10.77 -5.77 34.96
N PHE A 175 -10.32 -4.61 34.48
CA PHE A 175 -9.79 -3.53 35.29
C PHE A 175 -10.73 -2.32 35.26
N TYR A 176 -10.90 -1.70 36.40
CA TYR A 176 -11.84 -0.62 36.63
C TYR A 176 -11.20 0.51 37.40
N LEU A 177 -11.72 1.73 37.22
CA LEU A 177 -11.38 2.92 37.99
C LEU A 177 -12.64 3.64 38.46
N ASP A 178 -12.50 4.44 39.53
CA ASP A 178 -13.49 5.45 39.82
C ASP A 178 -13.43 6.61 38.80
N PRO A 179 -14.57 7.15 38.37
CA PRO A 179 -14.58 8.33 37.51
C PRO A 179 -13.88 9.51 38.20
N MET A 180 -13.01 10.18 37.45
CA MET A 180 -12.28 11.36 37.89
C MET A 180 -12.52 12.54 36.94
N PRO A 181 -12.52 13.77 37.38
CA PRO A 181 -12.56 14.93 36.49
C PRO A 181 -11.42 14.87 35.47
N GLY A 182 -11.74 15.05 34.16
CA GLY A 182 -10.75 15.01 33.10
C GLY A 182 -10.35 13.60 32.65
N SER A 183 -11.06 12.53 33.07
CA SER A 183 -10.79 11.15 32.68
C SER A 183 -11.64 10.67 31.47
N GLU A 184 -12.33 11.57 30.79
CA GLU A 184 -13.25 11.26 29.69
C GLU A 184 -12.55 10.55 28.51
N TRP A 185 -11.24 10.72 28.38
CA TRP A 185 -10.40 10.05 27.39
C TRP A 185 -10.06 8.59 27.72
N LEU A 186 -10.29 8.17 28.98
CA LEU A 186 -9.87 6.87 29.52
C LEU A 186 -11.07 5.89 29.54
N GLY A 187 -10.85 4.64 29.21
CA GLY A 187 -11.80 3.57 29.37
C GLY A 187 -13.19 3.81 28.74
N SER A 188 -14.18 3.16 29.28
CA SER A 188 -15.60 3.37 28.98
C SER A 188 -16.42 3.27 30.26
N ILE A 189 -17.46 4.08 30.39
CA ILE A 189 -18.34 4.05 31.58
C ILE A 189 -19.12 2.72 31.60
N PHE A 190 -19.04 2.03 32.71
CA PHE A 190 -19.83 0.87 33.04
C PHE A 190 -20.35 0.99 34.47
N ALA A 191 -21.66 1.18 34.64
CA ALA A 191 -22.28 1.56 35.90
C ALA A 191 -21.64 2.84 36.49
N ASP A 192 -21.10 2.75 37.71
CA ASP A 192 -20.42 3.83 38.41
C ASP A 192 -18.89 3.83 38.25
N LYS A 193 -18.36 3.02 37.33
CA LYS A 193 -16.92 2.82 37.10
C LYS A 193 -16.50 3.14 35.68
N ILE A 194 -15.22 3.37 35.48
CA ILE A 194 -14.56 3.35 34.18
C ILE A 194 -14.00 1.96 33.98
N LEU A 195 -14.46 1.25 32.94
CA LEU A 195 -13.88 0.00 32.46
C LEU A 195 -12.67 0.32 31.57
N LEU A 196 -11.49 -0.06 32.02
CA LEU A 196 -10.25 0.09 31.26
C LEU A 196 -10.13 -0.93 30.14
N THR A 197 -9.46 -0.55 29.06
CA THR A 197 -8.92 -1.51 28.10
C THR A 197 -7.68 -2.21 28.68
N ASP A 198 -7.33 -3.36 28.13
CA ASP A 198 -6.14 -4.10 28.57
C ASP A 198 -4.84 -3.27 28.40
N MET A 199 -4.77 -2.42 27.36
CA MET A 199 -3.64 -1.52 27.11
C MET A 199 -3.54 -0.41 28.16
N GLU A 200 -4.66 0.22 28.52
CA GLU A 200 -4.73 1.24 29.56
C GLU A 200 -4.38 0.66 30.93
N ALA A 201 -4.95 -0.49 31.28
CA ALA A 201 -4.65 -1.19 32.52
C ALA A 201 -3.16 -1.53 32.64
N ARG A 202 -2.58 -2.07 31.56
CA ARG A 202 -1.17 -2.41 31.49
C ARG A 202 -0.28 -1.18 31.66
N HIS A 203 -0.62 -0.07 31.01
CA HIS A 203 0.10 1.20 31.14
C HIS A 203 0.10 1.69 32.59
N ILE A 204 -1.07 1.75 33.25
CA ILE A 204 -1.21 2.24 34.63
C ILE A 204 -0.51 1.34 35.63
N LEU A 205 -0.68 0.01 35.49
CA LEU A 205 -0.14 -0.95 36.45
C LEU A 205 1.37 -1.19 36.27
N GLY A 206 1.93 -0.82 35.13
CA GLY A 206 3.34 -1.09 34.80
C GLY A 206 3.63 -2.59 34.72
N GLN A 207 2.60 -3.42 34.52
CA GLN A 207 2.69 -4.86 34.51
C GLN A 207 2.57 -5.41 33.09
N GLU A 208 3.27 -6.49 32.83
CA GLU A 208 3.02 -7.29 31.65
C GLU A 208 1.73 -8.14 31.84
N THR A 209 0.59 -7.51 31.67
CA THR A 209 -0.72 -8.20 31.70
C THR A 209 -1.12 -8.68 30.31
N GLY A 210 -1.70 -9.87 30.21
CA GLY A 210 -2.27 -10.42 28.97
C GLY A 210 -1.38 -11.31 28.13
N ASN A 211 -1.92 -11.75 26.98
CA ASN A 211 -1.28 -12.69 26.07
C ASN A 211 0.00 -12.08 25.46
N ARG A 212 1.12 -12.81 25.58
CA ARG A 212 2.48 -12.33 25.25
C ARG A 212 2.97 -12.85 23.90
N ASP A 213 2.11 -13.06 22.93
CA ASP A 213 2.59 -13.32 21.58
C ASP A 213 3.30 -12.07 21.01
N ALA A 214 4.14 -12.28 20.00
CA ALA A 214 4.90 -11.19 19.38
C ALA A 214 4.00 -10.05 18.87
N SER A 215 2.79 -10.37 18.42
CA SER A 215 1.79 -9.40 17.95
C SER A 215 1.27 -8.52 19.08
N GLY A 216 0.94 -9.10 20.23
CA GLY A 216 0.49 -8.38 21.43
C GLY A 216 1.60 -7.49 22.00
N ALA A 217 2.85 -7.95 22.00
CA ALA A 217 4.00 -7.16 22.43
C ALA A 217 4.25 -5.96 21.51
N ALA A 218 4.21 -6.16 20.20
CA ALA A 218 4.35 -5.08 19.22
C ALA A 218 3.21 -4.05 19.33
N ALA A 219 1.97 -4.52 19.50
CA ALA A 219 0.82 -3.64 19.69
C ALA A 219 0.97 -2.78 20.95
N TYR A 220 1.46 -3.35 22.05
CA TYR A 220 1.70 -2.58 23.27
C TYR A 220 2.82 -1.54 23.09
N SER A 221 3.93 -1.90 22.45
CA SER A 221 5.00 -0.93 22.15
C SER A 221 4.51 0.25 21.30
N VAL A 222 3.67 -0.03 20.31
CA VAL A 222 3.05 1.02 19.48
C VAL A 222 2.07 1.86 20.32
N TYR A 223 1.29 1.23 21.22
CA TYR A 223 0.39 1.95 22.12
C TYR A 223 1.15 2.93 23.00
N GLU A 224 2.24 2.50 23.66
CA GLU A 224 3.09 3.33 24.50
C GLU A 224 3.70 4.52 23.71
N ASP A 225 4.20 4.26 22.50
CA ASP A 225 4.75 5.32 21.66
C ASP A 225 3.68 6.35 21.25
N LEU A 226 2.46 5.92 20.89
CA LEU A 226 1.35 6.82 20.55
C LEU A 226 0.91 7.67 21.76
N VAL A 227 0.85 7.08 22.95
CA VAL A 227 0.55 7.79 24.21
C VAL A 227 1.65 8.82 24.51
N SER A 228 2.93 8.44 24.39
CA SER A 228 4.05 9.35 24.57
C SER A 228 4.01 10.56 23.63
N ARG A 229 3.41 10.37 22.44
CA ARG A 229 3.14 11.41 21.42
C ARG A 229 1.87 12.22 21.69
N LYS A 230 1.27 12.09 22.87
CA LYS A 230 0.08 12.84 23.31
C LYS A 230 -1.20 12.57 22.49
N LEU A 231 -1.33 11.38 21.92
CA LEU A 231 -2.54 10.93 21.20
C LEU A 231 -3.47 10.17 22.15
N ILE A 232 -4.77 10.43 22.11
CA ILE A 232 -5.75 9.56 22.78
C ILE A 232 -5.91 8.29 21.93
N VAL A 233 -5.56 7.14 22.51
CA VAL A 233 -5.53 5.86 21.81
C VAL A 233 -6.67 4.97 22.29
N ARG A 234 -7.51 4.53 21.37
CA ARG A 234 -8.66 3.66 21.64
C ARG A 234 -8.62 2.44 20.71
N THR A 235 -9.37 1.39 21.08
CA THR A 235 -9.48 0.21 20.20
C THR A 235 -10.00 0.58 18.82
N GLY A 236 -9.34 0.07 17.78
CA GLY A 236 -9.74 0.19 16.37
C GLY A 236 -10.61 -0.96 15.86
N PHE A 237 -11.02 -1.90 16.74
CA PHE A 237 -11.69 -3.15 16.36
C PHE A 237 -12.85 -2.96 15.38
N LYS A 238 -13.71 -1.96 15.60
CA LYS A 238 -14.85 -1.65 14.70
C LYS A 238 -14.44 -1.30 13.26
N TYR A 239 -13.19 -0.93 13.06
CA TYR A 239 -12.64 -0.48 11.78
C TYR A 239 -11.63 -1.45 11.20
N GLY A 240 -11.46 -2.64 11.82
CA GLY A 240 -10.48 -3.62 11.39
C GLY A 240 -9.02 -3.16 11.57
N ALA A 241 -8.77 -2.27 12.52
CA ALA A 241 -7.46 -1.76 12.91
C ALA A 241 -7.15 -2.10 14.36
N ASN A 242 -5.89 -2.05 14.77
CA ASN A 242 -5.50 -2.24 16.16
C ASN A 242 -5.99 -1.07 17.00
N PHE A 243 -5.73 0.16 16.54
CA PHE A 243 -6.09 1.38 17.26
C PHE A 243 -6.78 2.40 16.37
N ARG A 244 -7.56 3.26 17.00
CA ARG A 244 -7.97 4.57 16.49
C ARG A 244 -7.35 5.63 17.40
N ALA A 245 -6.83 6.69 16.82
CA ALA A 245 -6.15 7.73 17.58
C ALA A 245 -6.73 9.11 17.28
N TYR A 246 -6.82 9.93 18.35
CA TYR A 246 -7.36 11.27 18.33
C TYR A 246 -6.26 12.26 18.72
N ARG A 247 -6.20 13.40 18.05
CA ARG A 247 -5.20 14.43 18.34
C ARG A 247 -5.52 15.26 19.56
N LYS A 248 -6.80 15.60 19.76
CA LYS A 248 -7.21 16.56 20.80
C LYS A 248 -8.22 15.98 21.78
N SER A 249 -9.35 15.53 21.30
CA SER A 249 -10.50 15.13 22.11
C SER A 249 -11.27 14.00 21.46
N MET A 250 -11.91 13.16 22.28
CA MET A 250 -12.84 12.13 21.81
C MET A 250 -14.19 12.69 21.34
N SER A 251 -14.50 13.97 21.61
CA SER A 251 -15.67 14.64 21.05
C SER A 251 -15.52 14.92 19.54
N GLU A 252 -14.30 14.92 19.04
CA GLU A 252 -13.98 14.98 17.63
C GLU A 252 -13.96 13.57 17.00
N HIS A 253 -13.90 13.50 15.68
CA HIS A 253 -13.67 12.22 15.00
C HIS A 253 -12.19 11.85 15.11
N ALA A 254 -11.89 10.56 15.36
CA ALA A 254 -10.52 10.07 15.28
C ALA A 254 -9.94 10.34 13.89
N GLU A 255 -8.77 10.94 13.84
CA GLU A 255 -8.07 11.24 12.59
C GLU A 255 -7.39 10.01 12.00
N TYR A 256 -6.88 9.13 12.88
CA TYR A 256 -6.03 8.03 12.48
C TYR A 256 -6.64 6.66 12.83
N LEU A 257 -6.48 5.72 11.92
CA LEU A 257 -6.58 4.29 12.19
C LEU A 257 -5.17 3.70 12.10
N ILE A 258 -4.78 2.95 13.13
CA ILE A 258 -3.42 2.40 13.24
C ILE A 258 -3.50 0.89 13.10
N HIS A 259 -2.79 0.35 12.12
CA HIS A 259 -2.58 -1.08 11.93
C HIS A 259 -1.14 -1.41 12.33
N VAL A 260 -0.96 -2.33 13.27
CA VAL A 260 0.37 -2.74 13.76
C VAL A 260 0.86 -3.94 12.98
N MET A 261 2.02 -3.81 12.35
CA MET A 261 2.69 -4.88 11.62
C MET A 261 3.82 -5.46 12.47
N ALA A 262 3.60 -6.63 13.04
CA ALA A 262 4.57 -7.32 13.90
C ALA A 262 5.50 -8.29 13.14
N GLY A 263 5.35 -8.41 11.84
CA GLY A 263 6.11 -9.31 10.97
C GLY A 263 5.69 -9.16 9.52
N THR A 264 5.65 -10.29 8.80
CA THR A 264 5.15 -10.32 7.43
C THR A 264 3.62 -10.32 7.41
N ASP A 265 3.04 -9.50 6.57
CA ASP A 265 1.61 -9.46 6.28
C ASP A 265 1.37 -9.72 4.78
N GLN A 266 0.14 -9.97 4.39
CA GLN A 266 -0.24 -10.12 2.99
C GLN A 266 -0.83 -8.82 2.45
N TRP A 267 -0.49 -8.50 1.20
CA TRP A 267 -0.89 -7.22 0.61
C TRP A 267 -2.41 -7.01 0.57
N TYR A 268 -3.21 -8.07 0.42
CA TYR A 268 -4.67 -7.93 0.47
C TYR A 268 -5.18 -7.38 1.81
N ARG A 269 -4.53 -7.71 2.94
CA ARG A 269 -4.90 -7.17 4.26
C ARG A 269 -4.59 -5.69 4.35
N VAL A 270 -3.42 -5.28 3.84
CA VAL A 270 -3.03 -3.86 3.72
C VAL A 270 -4.05 -3.11 2.86
N SER A 271 -4.32 -3.62 1.66
CA SER A 271 -5.30 -3.04 0.73
C SER A 271 -6.70 -2.92 1.34
N ARG A 272 -7.16 -3.97 2.03
CA ARG A 272 -8.46 -3.98 2.74
C ARG A 272 -8.52 -2.91 3.84
N ALA A 273 -7.48 -2.81 4.68
CA ALA A 273 -7.42 -1.81 5.73
C ALA A 273 -7.50 -0.38 5.16
N VAL A 274 -6.77 -0.10 4.08
CA VAL A 274 -6.80 1.19 3.39
C VAL A 274 -8.18 1.48 2.79
N ARG A 275 -8.83 0.50 2.16
CA ARG A 275 -10.19 0.68 1.61
C ARG A 275 -11.21 0.99 2.71
N LEU A 276 -11.14 0.30 3.86
CA LEU A 276 -12.04 0.54 4.99
C LEU A 276 -11.86 1.94 5.57
N SER A 277 -10.62 2.40 5.74
CA SER A 277 -10.33 3.73 6.29
C SER A 277 -10.85 4.85 5.39
N HIS A 278 -10.75 4.67 4.07
CA HIS A 278 -11.27 5.63 3.09
C HIS A 278 -12.79 5.81 3.22
N GLY A 279 -13.54 4.71 3.41
CA GLY A 279 -15.00 4.75 3.60
C GLY A 279 -15.44 5.53 4.83
N VAL A 280 -14.58 5.67 5.84
CA VAL A 280 -14.85 6.42 7.08
C VAL A 280 -14.09 7.74 7.18
N ARG A 281 -13.47 8.18 6.09
CA ARG A 281 -12.69 9.44 5.99
C ARG A 281 -11.60 9.57 7.05
N LYS A 282 -10.83 8.49 7.28
CA LYS A 282 -9.72 8.44 8.22
C LYS A 282 -8.43 8.08 7.51
N SER A 283 -7.32 8.58 8.02
CA SER A 283 -6.00 8.18 7.51
C SER A 283 -5.62 6.82 8.08
N MET A 284 -5.29 5.87 7.21
CA MET A 284 -4.72 4.59 7.60
C MET A 284 -3.21 4.72 7.76
N ILE A 285 -2.73 4.40 8.95
CA ILE A 285 -1.32 4.38 9.30
C ILE A 285 -0.92 2.96 9.67
N PHE A 286 0.16 2.50 9.10
CA PHE A 286 0.84 1.27 9.46
C PHE A 286 1.98 1.62 10.41
N ALA A 287 2.05 0.92 11.53
CA ALA A 287 3.05 1.11 12.56
C ALA A 287 3.85 -0.17 12.75
N GLY A 288 5.15 -0.06 12.93
CA GLY A 288 6.02 -1.19 13.19
C GLY A 288 7.36 -0.77 13.79
N MET A 289 8.11 -1.74 14.27
CA MET A 289 9.44 -1.51 14.82
C MET A 289 10.47 -1.63 13.70
N ARG A 290 11.33 -0.61 13.62
CA ARG A 290 12.49 -0.62 12.75
C ARG A 290 13.69 -0.05 13.49
N GLU A 291 14.82 -0.75 13.47
CA GLU A 291 16.06 -0.34 14.15
C GLU A 291 15.85 0.06 15.64
N GLY A 292 14.96 -0.68 16.33
CA GLY A 292 14.63 -0.43 17.75
C GLY A 292 13.72 0.78 18.01
N LYS A 293 13.14 1.40 16.96
CA LYS A 293 12.22 2.53 17.06
C LYS A 293 10.88 2.21 16.41
N ILE A 294 9.80 2.78 16.94
CA ILE A 294 8.50 2.74 16.29
C ILE A 294 8.47 3.80 15.18
N GLU A 295 8.19 3.35 13.97
CA GLU A 295 8.00 4.22 12.81
C GLU A 295 6.58 4.07 12.26
N TYR A 296 6.15 5.04 11.46
CA TYR A 296 4.80 5.15 10.95
C TYR A 296 4.80 5.46 9.45
N VAL A 297 4.00 4.70 8.69
CA VAL A 297 3.79 4.89 7.26
C VAL A 297 2.30 5.00 6.99
N SER A 298 1.86 6.11 6.41
CA SER A 298 0.50 6.22 5.89
C SER A 298 0.41 5.56 4.53
N ILE A 299 -0.71 4.89 4.27
CA ILE A 299 -1.05 4.37 2.95
C ILE A 299 -2.43 4.88 2.57
N SER A 300 -2.54 5.49 1.39
CA SER A 300 -3.79 6.00 0.84
C SER A 300 -4.06 5.43 -0.54
N ARG A 301 -5.33 5.19 -0.87
CA ARG A 301 -5.76 4.83 -2.22
C ARG A 301 -5.76 6.06 -3.10
N ILE A 302 -5.21 5.95 -4.30
CA ILE A 302 -5.27 7.00 -5.32
C ILE A 302 -6.48 6.71 -6.20
N LEU A 303 -7.50 7.59 -6.17
CA LEU A 303 -8.70 7.46 -6.99
C LEU A 303 -8.53 8.14 -8.35
N ASP A 304 -7.87 9.29 -8.39
CA ASP A 304 -7.74 10.16 -9.56
C ASP A 304 -6.27 10.30 -9.99
N PHE A 305 -5.63 9.17 -10.26
CA PHE A 305 -4.22 9.16 -10.66
C PHE A 305 -3.97 9.93 -11.98
N PHE A 306 -4.99 10.01 -12.84
CA PHE A 306 -4.90 10.60 -14.18
C PHE A 306 -5.57 11.98 -14.31
N SER A 307 -6.27 12.46 -13.27
CA SER A 307 -7.02 13.72 -13.29
C SER A 307 -6.21 14.95 -12.86
N GLY A 308 -4.91 14.82 -12.68
CA GLY A 308 -4.00 15.93 -12.40
C GLY A 308 -3.49 16.57 -13.69
N GLU A 309 -4.37 17.24 -14.47
CA GLU A 309 -4.03 18.26 -15.47
C GLU A 309 -4.34 19.64 -14.92
#